data_e0c0d44e7545c84237fa46ed63002d8b
#
_entry.id   e0c0d44e7545c84237fa46ed63002d8b
#
_cell.length_a   1.000
_cell.length_b   1.000
_cell.length_c   1.000
_cell.angle_alpha   90.00
_cell.angle_beta   90.00
_cell.angle_gamma   90.00
#
_symmetry.space_group_name_H-M   'P 1'
#
loop_
_entity.id
_entity.type
_entity.pdbx_description
1 polymer ?
#
loop_
_entity_poly.entity_id
_entity_poly.type
_entity_poly.pdbx_seq_one_letter_code
_entity_poly.pdbx_strand_id
1 'polypeptide(L)'
;VRRLKMYAENIQALFIVINDPDRLDQVLEILLECEIPGATIIESQGMAKVLSDHIPIFFGLRGLNLNEHESNRTIFALSKHPEKIDNAIEKISAMFHGFEEAGTGMMFVVPVTKAVGLGRKSQRE
;
A
#
# COMPACT_ATOMS: atom_id res chain seq x y z
N VAL A 1 5.63 -29.50 -21.77
CA VAL A 1 5.76 -28.06 -21.48
C VAL A 1 4.77 -27.63 -20.44
N ARG A 2 5.25 -26.88 -19.48
CA ARG A 2 4.40 -26.48 -18.40
C ARG A 2 3.64 -25.25 -18.76
N ARG A 3 2.36 -25.21 -18.47
CA ARG A 3 1.58 -24.08 -18.72
C ARG A 3 1.70 -23.12 -17.62
N LEU A 4 1.80 -21.85 -17.90
CA LEU A 4 1.80 -20.82 -16.89
C LEU A 4 0.40 -20.69 -16.33
N LYS A 5 0.31 -20.52 -15.04
CA LYS A 5 -0.96 -20.27 -14.40
C LYS A 5 -1.19 -18.78 -14.34
N MET A 6 -2.24 -18.31 -15.01
CA MET A 6 -2.56 -16.92 -15.02
C MET A 6 -3.92 -16.68 -14.42
N TYR A 7 -4.06 -15.57 -13.77
CA TYR A 7 -5.33 -15.17 -13.18
C TYR A 7 -5.75 -13.90 -13.87
N ALA A 8 -7.00 -13.84 -14.33
CA ALA A 8 -7.48 -12.71 -15.09
C ALA A 8 -8.85 -12.20 -14.69
N GLU A 9 -9.43 -12.72 -13.62
CA GLU A 9 -10.75 -12.28 -13.22
C GLU A 9 -10.75 -11.77 -11.82
N ASN A 10 -11.32 -10.60 -11.63
CA ASN A 10 -11.52 -10.02 -10.30
C ASN A 10 -10.26 -9.81 -9.51
N ILE A 11 -9.14 -9.60 -10.20
CA ILE A 11 -7.91 -9.33 -9.49
C ILE A 11 -7.82 -7.85 -9.25
N GLN A 12 -7.52 -7.48 -8.02
CA GLN A 12 -7.32 -6.10 -7.66
C GLN A 12 -5.99 -5.94 -6.94
N ALA A 13 -5.36 -4.82 -7.15
CA ALA A 13 -4.15 -4.47 -6.42
C ALA A 13 -4.49 -3.31 -5.50
N LEU A 14 -4.27 -3.49 -4.22
CA LEU A 14 -4.47 -2.44 -3.24
C LEU A 14 -3.13 -1.78 -2.98
N PHE A 15 -3.07 -0.48 -3.18
CA PHE A 15 -1.88 0.31 -2.88
C PHE A 15 -2.14 1.14 -1.65
N ILE A 16 -1.21 1.13 -0.72
CA ILE A 16 -1.33 1.88 0.52
C ILE A 16 -0.04 2.65 0.68
N VAL A 17 -0.14 3.96 0.75
CA VAL A 17 1.03 4.81 0.97
C VAL A 17 0.87 5.41 2.35
N ILE A 18 1.80 5.11 3.25
CA ILE A 18 1.73 5.65 4.60
C ILE A 18 2.97 6.48 4.87
N ASN A 19 2.77 7.60 5.51
CA ASN A 19 3.86 8.52 5.76
C ASN A 19 4.51 8.29 7.12
N ASP A 20 3.91 7.48 7.95
CA ASP A 20 4.47 7.16 9.26
C ASP A 20 4.92 5.70 9.24
N PRO A 21 6.21 5.45 9.07
CA PRO A 21 6.69 4.07 9.00
C PRO A 21 6.44 3.27 10.25
N ASP A 22 6.22 3.94 11.37
CA ASP A 22 5.97 3.23 12.62
C ASP A 22 4.63 2.53 12.61
N ARG A 23 3.75 2.87 11.68
CA ARG A 23 2.45 2.23 11.57
C ARG A 23 2.45 1.05 10.62
N LEU A 24 3.60 0.73 10.04
CA LEU A 24 3.66 -0.33 9.03
C LEU A 24 3.22 -1.68 9.57
N ASP A 25 3.69 -2.03 10.76
CA ASP A 25 3.37 -3.34 11.31
C ASP A 25 1.87 -3.50 11.51
N GLN A 26 1.19 -2.44 11.94
CA GLN A 26 -0.24 -2.52 12.12
C GLN A 26 -0.97 -2.73 10.81
N VAL A 27 -0.50 -2.06 9.75
CA VAL A 27 -1.11 -2.22 8.44
C VAL A 27 -0.94 -3.65 7.97
N LEU A 28 0.25 -4.22 8.14
CA LEU A 28 0.49 -5.60 7.72
C LEU A 28 -0.35 -6.59 8.51
N GLU A 29 -0.55 -6.32 9.80
CA GLU A 29 -1.41 -7.18 10.60
C GLU A 29 -2.84 -7.15 10.09
N ILE A 30 -3.33 -5.98 9.70
CA ILE A 30 -4.67 -5.89 9.19
C ILE A 30 -4.80 -6.67 7.88
N LEU A 31 -3.80 -6.55 7.01
CA LEU A 31 -3.84 -7.31 5.77
C LEU A 31 -3.91 -8.80 6.05
N LEU A 32 -3.14 -9.26 7.02
CA LEU A 32 -3.15 -10.67 7.37
C LEU A 32 -4.50 -11.08 7.94
N GLU A 33 -5.08 -10.27 8.80
CA GLU A 33 -6.40 -10.55 9.35
C GLU A 33 -7.46 -10.64 8.26
N CYS A 34 -7.30 -9.85 7.21
CA CYS A 34 -8.25 -9.86 6.12
C CYS A 34 -7.93 -10.92 5.09
N GLU A 35 -7.02 -11.83 5.41
CA GLU A 35 -6.66 -12.95 4.55
C GLU A 35 -5.99 -12.48 3.26
N ILE A 36 -5.17 -11.46 3.37
CA ILE A 36 -4.32 -10.99 2.29
C ILE A 36 -2.90 -11.16 2.80
N PRO A 37 -2.33 -12.36 2.69
CA PRO A 37 -1.05 -12.64 3.35
C PRO A 37 0.17 -12.19 2.60
N GLY A 38 0.05 -11.80 1.36
CA GLY A 38 1.20 -11.39 0.58
C GLY A 38 1.15 -9.93 0.27
N ALA A 39 2.19 -9.22 0.58
CA ALA A 39 2.30 -7.81 0.26
C ALA A 39 3.75 -7.48 -0.01
N THR A 40 3.97 -6.48 -0.84
CA THR A 40 5.31 -5.99 -1.13
C THR A 40 5.42 -4.60 -0.54
N ILE A 41 6.53 -4.34 0.12
CA ILE A 41 6.75 -3.05 0.78
C ILE A 41 7.91 -2.37 0.09
N ILE A 42 7.70 -1.11 -0.30
CA ILE A 42 8.70 -0.32 -0.96
C ILE A 42 8.94 0.92 -0.12
N GLU A 43 10.20 1.23 0.11
CA GLU A 43 10.54 2.48 0.76
C GLU A 43 10.49 3.55 -0.32
N SER A 44 9.69 4.57 -0.13
CA SER A 44 9.39 5.53 -1.18
C SER A 44 9.47 6.94 -0.64
N GLN A 45 9.41 7.94 -1.53
CA GLN A 45 9.49 9.33 -1.15
C GLN A 45 8.40 10.11 -1.84
N GLY A 46 7.82 11.05 -1.13
CA GLY A 46 6.83 11.92 -1.73
C GLY A 46 7.48 13.07 -2.47
N MET A 47 6.71 13.68 -3.34
CA MET A 47 7.21 14.77 -4.15
C MET A 47 7.67 15.95 -3.31
N ALA A 48 6.92 16.30 -2.28
CA ALA A 48 7.26 17.44 -1.46
C ALA A 48 8.61 17.25 -0.77
N LYS A 49 8.91 16.03 -0.34
CA LYS A 49 10.20 15.79 0.27
C LYS A 49 11.33 15.96 -0.73
N VAL A 50 11.16 15.41 -1.92
CA VAL A 50 12.18 15.51 -2.94
C VAL A 50 12.42 16.97 -3.33
N LEU A 51 11.35 17.71 -3.49
CA LEU A 51 11.47 19.11 -3.87
C LEU A 51 12.12 19.93 -2.76
N SER A 52 11.74 19.68 -1.51
CA SER A 52 12.31 20.45 -0.43
C SER A 52 13.77 20.13 -0.19
N ASP A 53 14.20 18.92 -0.53
CA ASP A 53 15.59 18.54 -0.33
C ASP A 53 16.50 19.03 -1.44
N HIS A 54 15.97 19.16 -2.67
CA HIS A 54 16.83 19.41 -3.82
C HIS A 54 16.64 20.78 -4.46
N ILE A 55 15.56 21.47 -4.18
CA ILE A 55 15.27 22.75 -4.80
C ILE A 55 15.05 23.78 -3.69
N PRO A 56 15.97 24.73 -3.53
CA PRO A 56 15.92 25.63 -2.37
C PRO A 56 14.63 26.42 -2.24
N ILE A 57 13.99 26.76 -3.37
CA ILE A 57 12.77 27.56 -3.29
C ILE A 57 11.68 26.80 -2.57
N PHE A 58 11.75 25.47 -2.52
CA PHE A 58 10.75 24.67 -1.87
C PHE A 58 11.16 24.25 -0.47
N PHE A 59 12.28 24.81 0.02
CA PHE A 59 12.74 24.43 1.32
C PHE A 59 11.71 24.72 2.39
N GLY A 60 10.92 25.74 2.19
CA GLY A 60 9.87 26.06 3.15
C GLY A 60 8.76 25.03 3.24
N LEU A 61 8.66 24.17 2.24
CA LEU A 61 7.67 23.12 2.31
C LEU A 61 7.90 22.18 3.48
N ARG A 62 9.16 22.06 3.93
CA ARG A 62 9.40 21.24 5.07
C ARG A 62 8.68 21.76 6.29
N GLY A 63 8.65 23.04 6.48
CA GLY A 63 7.98 23.62 7.62
C GLY A 63 6.49 23.53 7.50
N LEU A 64 5.96 23.55 6.27
CA LEU A 64 4.55 23.41 6.08
C LEU A 64 4.14 21.98 5.91
N ASN A 65 5.08 21.12 5.66
CA ASN A 65 4.79 19.75 5.39
C ASN A 65 4.38 19.04 6.65
N LEU A 66 3.27 18.44 6.62
CA LEU A 66 2.79 17.73 7.76
C LEU A 66 3.44 16.39 7.90
N ASN A 67 4.21 15.95 6.91
CA ASN A 67 4.90 14.71 6.98
C ASN A 67 6.30 14.97 7.45
N GLU A 68 6.60 14.63 8.66
CA GLU A 68 7.90 14.87 9.21
C GLU A 68 8.86 13.75 8.98
N HIS A 69 8.45 12.68 8.35
CA HIS A 69 9.31 11.53 8.13
C HIS A 69 10.07 11.70 6.85
N GLU A 70 11.29 11.15 6.81
CA GLU A 70 12.12 11.30 5.65
C GLU A 70 11.65 10.49 4.47
N SER A 71 10.95 9.42 4.71
CA SER A 71 10.45 8.60 3.62
C SER A 71 9.13 8.03 4.04
N ASN A 72 8.39 7.52 3.07
CA ASN A 72 7.16 6.84 3.39
C ASN A 72 7.29 5.39 2.96
N ARG A 73 6.25 4.63 3.16
CA ARG A 73 6.22 3.24 2.73
C ARG A 73 5.06 3.06 1.79
N THR A 74 5.32 2.43 0.67
CA THR A 74 4.28 2.05 -0.27
C THR A 74 4.13 0.55 -0.19
N ILE A 75 2.92 0.10 0.10
CA ILE A 75 2.62 -1.31 0.24
C ILE A 75 1.66 -1.65 -0.86
N PHE A 76 1.88 -2.76 -1.57
CA PHE A 76 0.84 -3.22 -2.49
C PHE A 76 0.61 -4.70 -2.30
N ALA A 77 -0.61 -5.10 -2.51
CA ALA A 77 -1.02 -6.48 -2.36
C ALA A 77 -2.09 -6.77 -3.39
N LEU A 78 -2.03 -7.96 -3.98
CA LEU A 78 -3.01 -8.37 -4.95
C LEU A 78 -3.92 -9.42 -4.35
N SER A 79 -5.18 -9.39 -4.73
CA SER A 79 -6.10 -10.43 -4.30
C SER A 79 -7.09 -10.71 -5.42
N LYS A 80 -7.52 -11.97 -5.48
CA LYS A 80 -8.57 -12.36 -6.41
C LYS A 80 -9.95 -12.20 -5.77
N HIS A 81 -10.00 -11.71 -4.55
CA HIS A 81 -11.23 -11.61 -3.79
C HIS A 81 -11.49 -10.17 -3.42
N PRO A 82 -12.27 -9.44 -4.24
CA PRO A 82 -12.51 -8.02 -3.97
C PRO A 82 -13.08 -7.73 -2.59
N GLU A 83 -13.85 -8.66 -2.04
CA GLU A 83 -14.41 -8.42 -0.72
C GLU A 83 -13.34 -8.37 0.36
N LYS A 84 -12.23 -9.09 0.17
CA LYS A 84 -11.14 -9.01 1.15
C LYS A 84 -10.42 -7.68 1.03
N ILE A 85 -10.30 -7.17 -0.19
CA ILE A 85 -9.72 -5.84 -0.40
C ILE A 85 -10.59 -4.78 0.26
N ASP A 86 -11.91 -4.85 0.07
CA ASP A 86 -12.82 -3.88 0.67
C ASP A 86 -12.73 -3.90 2.18
N ASN A 87 -12.63 -5.10 2.75
CA ASN A 87 -12.51 -5.24 4.19
C ASN A 87 -11.22 -4.61 4.70
N ALA A 88 -10.14 -4.83 4.00
CA ALA A 88 -8.85 -4.26 4.39
C ALA A 88 -8.90 -2.74 4.31
N ILE A 89 -9.50 -2.21 3.26
CA ILE A 89 -9.62 -0.77 3.12
C ILE A 89 -10.37 -0.17 4.31
N GLU A 90 -11.46 -0.81 4.68
CA GLU A 90 -12.25 -0.30 5.78
C GLU A 90 -11.45 -0.28 7.08
N LYS A 91 -10.76 -1.36 7.37
CA LYS A 91 -10.02 -1.44 8.62
C LYS A 91 -8.81 -0.54 8.64
N ILE A 92 -8.09 -0.45 7.53
CA ILE A 92 -6.93 0.43 7.47
C ILE A 92 -7.37 1.89 7.52
N SER A 93 -8.47 2.23 6.84
CA SER A 93 -8.97 3.59 6.90
C SER A 93 -9.30 3.99 8.34
N ALA A 94 -9.88 3.07 9.09
CA ALA A 94 -10.25 3.40 10.46
C ALA A 94 -9.02 3.73 11.31
N MET A 95 -7.90 3.04 11.07
CA MET A 95 -6.75 3.30 11.89
C MET A 95 -6.09 4.64 11.55
N PHE A 96 -6.38 5.21 10.38
CA PHE A 96 -5.84 6.51 10.00
C PHE A 96 -6.93 7.57 9.95
N HIS A 97 -8.07 7.32 10.58
CA HIS A 97 -9.17 8.29 10.62
C HIS A 97 -9.60 8.73 9.23
N GLY A 98 -9.65 7.76 8.30
CA GLY A 98 -10.09 8.03 6.95
C GLY A 98 -9.09 8.75 6.08
N PHE A 99 -7.87 8.89 6.54
CA PHE A 99 -6.83 9.61 5.83
C PHE A 99 -7.24 11.07 5.56
N GLU A 100 -8.03 11.62 6.46
CA GLU A 100 -8.51 12.96 6.22
C GLU A 100 -7.52 14.02 6.58
N GLU A 101 -6.57 13.71 7.43
CA GLU A 101 -5.56 14.69 7.77
C GLU A 101 -4.46 14.68 6.72
N ALA A 102 -4.04 15.87 6.33
CA ALA A 102 -2.98 15.98 5.33
C ALA A 102 -1.73 15.31 5.85
N GLY A 103 -1.00 14.68 4.95
CA GLY A 103 0.27 14.06 5.31
C GLY A 103 0.16 12.68 5.91
N THR A 104 -1.05 12.12 6.02
CA THR A 104 -1.19 10.80 6.59
C THR A 104 -0.88 9.70 5.59
N GLY A 105 -1.32 9.85 4.37
CA GLY A 105 -1.15 8.84 3.35
C GLY A 105 -2.37 8.72 2.46
N MET A 106 -2.44 7.63 1.74
CA MET A 106 -3.58 7.38 0.86
C MET A 106 -3.64 5.91 0.52
N MET A 107 -4.79 5.49 0.02
CA MET A 107 -4.95 4.16 -0.53
C MET A 107 -5.70 4.26 -1.83
N PHE A 108 -5.44 3.33 -2.72
CA PHE A 108 -6.22 3.24 -3.94
C PHE A 108 -6.16 1.81 -4.46
N VAL A 109 -7.12 1.47 -5.32
CA VAL A 109 -7.23 0.13 -5.87
C VAL A 109 -7.12 0.24 -7.38
N VAL A 110 -6.39 -0.70 -7.97
CA VAL A 110 -6.21 -0.76 -9.40
C VAL A 110 -6.65 -2.12 -9.88
N PRO A 111 -7.46 -2.19 -10.94
CA PRO A 111 -7.78 -3.51 -11.48
C PRO A 111 -6.57 -4.07 -12.20
N VAL A 112 -6.36 -5.36 -12.05
CA VAL A 112 -5.22 -6.04 -12.66
C VAL A 112 -5.77 -6.95 -13.73
N THR A 113 -5.33 -6.76 -14.97
CA THR A 113 -5.90 -7.52 -16.06
C THR A 113 -5.36 -8.94 -16.13
N LYS A 114 -4.14 -9.16 -15.68
CA LYS A 114 -3.57 -10.49 -15.66
C LYS A 114 -2.51 -10.55 -14.58
N ALA A 115 -2.34 -11.70 -13.99
CA ALA A 115 -1.28 -11.89 -13.01
C ALA A 115 -0.79 -13.32 -13.07
N VAL A 116 0.49 -13.50 -12.81
CA VAL A 116 1.10 -14.80 -12.70
C VAL A 116 1.80 -14.82 -11.35
N GLY A 117 1.73 -15.91 -10.65
CA GLY A 117 2.39 -16.00 -9.37
C GLY A 117 1.49 -15.79 -8.18
N LEU A 118 0.17 -15.84 -8.38
CA LEU A 118 -0.76 -15.70 -7.28
C LEU A 118 -1.23 -17.04 -6.75
N GLY A 119 -0.47 -18.09 -6.92
CA GLY A 119 -0.86 -19.41 -6.46
C GLY A 119 -0.88 -19.49 -4.96
N ARG A 120 -1.63 -20.44 -4.43
CA ARG A 120 -1.67 -20.62 -3.02
C ARG A 120 -0.43 -21.26 -2.57
N LYS A 121 0.12 -20.77 -1.43
CA LYS A 121 1.23 -21.31 -1.01
C LYS A 121 0.94 -22.40 -0.17
N SER A 122 1.27 -22.91 0.52
CA SER A 122 1.05 -23.90 1.50
C SER A 122 0.18 -24.99 1.13
N GLN A 123 -0.03 -25.17 -0.10
CA GLN A 123 -0.77 -26.25 -0.44
C GLN A 123 0.01 -27.46 -0.31
N ARG A 124 1.27 -27.42 -0.27
CA ARG A 124 1.95 -28.51 -0.19
C ARG A 124 1.93 -28.95 1.05
N GLU A 125 1.61 -28.88 1.67
CA GLU A 125 1.65 -29.25 2.83
C GLU A 125 1.88 -30.53 3.00
#